data_624484caf0c6a0fd2534d5bea4d237a5
#
_entry.id   624484caf0c6a0fd2534d5bea4d237a5
#
_cell.length_a   1.000
_cell.length_b   1.000
_cell.length_c   1.000
_cell.angle_alpha   90.00
_cell.angle_beta   90.00
_cell.angle_gamma   90.00
#
_symmetry.space_group_name_H-M   'P 1'
#
loop_
_entity.id
_entity.type
_entity.pdbx_description
1 polymer ?
#
loop_
_entity_poly.entity_id
_entity_poly.type
_entity_poly.pdbx_seq_one_letter_code
_entity_poly.pdbx_strand_id
1 'polypeptide(L)'
;EKEEITTNPRRMELLQYTFFQHALIGSLLASIVCGIIGTYIVTRRLVFISGGLTHASFGGIGLGLYAGISPILSAAVFSVLSAFGVEWLSKRKDMREDSAIAVFWTLGMALGIIFTFLSPGFAPDLSAYLFGNILTITFGDIALLGGLAALLILFFSFFLHPIIYVAFDREFARSQGIPVQTFEYVLMMFIALTIVACLRMV
;
A
#
# COMPACT_ATOMS: atom_id res chain seq x y z
N GLU A 1 -42.59 14.40 -26.82
CA GLU A 1 -41.22 14.44 -27.38
C GLU A 1 -40.35 13.57 -26.47
N LYS A 2 -40.18 12.30 -26.86
CA LYS A 2 -39.30 11.35 -26.13
C LYS A 2 -37.87 11.64 -26.61
N GLU A 3 -37.06 12.24 -25.76
CA GLU A 3 -35.61 12.26 -25.93
C GLU A 3 -35.11 10.82 -25.90
N GLU A 4 -34.88 10.28 -27.07
CA GLU A 4 -34.12 9.05 -27.31
C GLU A 4 -32.71 9.31 -26.77
N ILE A 5 -32.40 8.71 -25.61
CA ILE A 5 -31.03 8.65 -25.09
C ILE A 5 -30.24 7.80 -26.09
N THR A 6 -29.77 8.43 -27.16
CA THR A 6 -28.83 7.83 -28.10
C THR A 6 -27.55 7.57 -27.33
N THR A 7 -27.35 6.32 -26.95
CA THR A 7 -26.07 5.81 -26.44
C THR A 7 -24.99 6.15 -27.46
N ASN A 8 -24.21 7.19 -27.13
CA ASN A 8 -23.20 7.76 -28.02
C ASN A 8 -22.19 6.65 -28.40
N PRO A 9 -22.07 6.26 -29.67
CA PRO A 9 -21.21 5.17 -30.12
C PRO A 9 -19.74 5.37 -29.72
N ARG A 10 -19.28 6.60 -29.54
CA ARG A 10 -17.93 6.93 -29.04
C ARG A 10 -17.64 6.43 -27.62
N ARG A 11 -18.67 6.24 -26.78
CA ARG A 11 -18.45 5.68 -25.42
C ARG A 11 -18.17 4.18 -25.44
N MET A 12 -18.70 3.45 -26.41
CA MET A 12 -18.44 2.00 -26.54
C MET A 12 -17.05 1.71 -27.15
N GLU A 13 -16.51 2.62 -27.95
CA GLU A 13 -15.16 2.49 -28.50
C GLU A 13 -14.07 2.54 -27.40
N LEU A 14 -14.24 3.34 -26.36
CA LEU A 14 -13.28 3.44 -25.24
C LEU A 14 -13.12 2.12 -24.49
N LEU A 15 -14.20 1.35 -24.35
CA LEU A 15 -14.17 0.04 -23.68
C LEU A 15 -13.37 -1.02 -24.46
N GLN A 16 -13.08 -0.78 -25.73
CA GLN A 16 -12.31 -1.71 -26.58
C GLN A 16 -10.80 -1.52 -26.41
N TYR A 17 -10.35 -0.38 -25.85
CA TYR A 17 -8.94 -0.15 -25.64
C TYR A 17 -8.44 -0.89 -24.39
N THR A 18 -7.39 -1.68 -24.56
CA THR A 18 -6.78 -2.50 -23.48
C THR A 18 -6.37 -1.67 -22.28
N PHE A 19 -5.81 -0.48 -22.49
CA PHE A 19 -5.40 0.40 -21.39
C PHE A 19 -6.58 0.84 -20.53
N PHE A 20 -7.74 1.09 -21.16
CA PHE A 20 -8.95 1.51 -20.43
C PHE A 20 -9.54 0.35 -19.61
N GLN A 21 -9.54 -0.87 -20.16
CA GLN A 21 -9.97 -2.07 -19.46
C GLN A 21 -9.07 -2.33 -18.22
N HIS A 22 -7.75 -2.22 -18.42
CA HIS A 22 -6.79 -2.38 -17.32
C HIS A 22 -6.99 -1.31 -16.23
N ALA A 23 -7.18 -0.05 -16.61
CA ALA A 23 -7.45 1.04 -15.67
C ALA A 23 -8.73 0.80 -14.86
N LEU A 24 -9.80 0.33 -15.51
CA LEU A 24 -11.08 0.08 -14.87
C LEU A 24 -11.02 -1.12 -13.91
N ILE A 25 -10.39 -2.22 -14.31
CA ILE A 25 -10.20 -3.39 -13.44
C ILE A 25 -9.25 -3.03 -12.28
N GLY A 26 -8.15 -2.33 -12.57
CA GLY A 26 -7.18 -1.90 -11.56
C GLY A 26 -7.82 -0.98 -10.52
N SER A 27 -8.61 0.02 -10.94
CA SER A 27 -9.29 0.92 -10.01
C SER A 27 -10.34 0.20 -9.14
N LEU A 28 -11.06 -0.77 -9.69
CA LEU A 28 -12.01 -1.58 -8.94
C LEU A 28 -11.30 -2.40 -7.86
N LEU A 29 -10.22 -3.10 -8.23
CA LEU A 29 -9.42 -3.89 -7.30
C LEU A 29 -8.77 -3.00 -6.23
N ALA A 30 -8.21 -1.86 -6.62
CA ALA A 30 -7.65 -0.89 -5.68
C ALA A 30 -8.70 -0.38 -4.69
N SER A 31 -9.92 -0.10 -5.15
CA SER A 31 -11.03 0.32 -4.29
C SER A 31 -11.38 -0.74 -3.23
N ILE A 32 -11.39 -2.02 -3.62
CA ILE A 32 -11.66 -3.13 -2.68
C ILE A 32 -10.54 -3.22 -1.63
N VAL A 33 -9.29 -3.24 -2.07
CA VAL A 33 -8.12 -3.37 -1.19
C VAL A 33 -8.02 -2.17 -0.25
N CYS A 34 -8.15 -0.95 -0.78
CA CYS A 34 -8.14 0.28 0.01
C CYS A 34 -9.35 0.37 0.96
N GLY A 35 -10.51 -0.15 0.58
CA GLY A 35 -11.70 -0.19 1.44
C GLY A 35 -11.48 -1.07 2.67
N ILE A 36 -10.93 -2.27 2.48
CA ILE A 36 -10.64 -3.20 3.58
C ILE A 36 -9.57 -2.63 4.53
N ILE A 37 -8.41 -2.30 3.98
CA ILE A 37 -7.26 -1.82 4.77
C ILE A 37 -7.52 -0.43 5.33
N GLY A 38 -8.15 0.46 4.57
CA GLY A 38 -8.48 1.82 5.03
C GLY A 38 -9.44 1.81 6.21
N THR A 39 -10.44 0.93 6.23
CA THR A 39 -11.33 0.74 7.38
C THR A 39 -10.52 0.34 8.63
N TYR A 40 -9.58 -0.59 8.49
CA TYR A 40 -8.71 -0.98 9.61
C TYR A 40 -7.82 0.17 10.09
N ILE A 41 -7.18 0.90 9.16
CA ILE A 41 -6.33 2.06 9.46
C ILE A 41 -7.11 3.12 10.26
N VAL A 42 -8.32 3.46 9.83
CA VAL A 42 -9.17 4.45 10.50
C VAL A 42 -9.60 3.97 11.88
N THR A 43 -10.01 2.70 11.99
CA THR A 43 -10.44 2.10 13.27
C THR A 43 -9.30 2.11 14.31
N ARG A 44 -8.07 1.88 13.87
CA ARG A 44 -6.87 1.92 14.71
C ARG A 44 -6.30 3.33 14.90
N ARG A 45 -6.88 4.34 14.28
CA ARG A 45 -6.41 5.75 14.29
C ARG A 45 -5.00 5.92 13.70
N LEU A 46 -4.60 5.03 12.79
CA LEU A 46 -3.30 5.01 12.13
C LEU A 46 -3.29 5.79 10.82
N VAL A 47 -4.11 6.83 10.67
CA VAL A 47 -4.31 7.51 9.37
C VAL A 47 -2.99 8.04 8.78
N PHE A 48 -2.06 8.48 9.63
CA PHE A 48 -0.74 8.97 9.23
C PHE A 48 0.13 7.90 8.55
N ILE A 49 -0.16 6.60 8.78
CA ILE A 49 0.68 5.51 8.27
C ILE A 49 0.64 5.41 6.75
N SER A 50 -0.50 5.77 6.13
CA SER A 50 -0.64 5.73 4.67
C SER A 50 0.38 6.65 3.99
N GLY A 51 0.43 7.92 4.36
CA GLY A 51 1.43 8.86 3.88
C GLY A 51 2.85 8.50 4.30
N GLY A 52 3.03 8.09 5.57
CA GLY A 52 4.33 7.73 6.11
C GLY A 52 5.01 6.59 5.37
N LEU A 53 4.30 5.49 5.10
CA LEU A 53 4.84 4.35 4.37
C LEU A 53 4.98 4.62 2.87
N THR A 54 4.09 5.44 2.27
CA THR A 54 4.26 5.91 0.90
C THR A 54 5.62 6.59 0.73
N HIS A 55 5.93 7.54 1.59
CA HIS A 55 7.21 8.24 1.54
C HIS A 55 8.39 7.40 2.03
N ALA A 56 8.19 6.49 2.98
CA ALA A 56 9.23 5.54 3.39
C ALA A 56 9.64 4.61 2.23
N SER A 57 8.69 4.21 1.36
CA SER A 57 8.97 3.36 0.20
C SER A 57 9.99 3.96 -0.79
N PHE A 58 10.19 5.28 -0.77
CA PHE A 58 11.25 5.97 -1.51
C PHE A 58 12.64 5.41 -1.20
N GLY A 59 12.91 5.11 0.07
CA GLY A 59 14.15 4.48 0.48
C GLY A 59 14.39 3.17 -0.28
N GLY A 60 13.33 2.40 -0.45
CA GLY A 60 13.36 1.15 -1.21
C GLY A 60 13.54 1.38 -2.71
N ILE A 61 12.86 2.37 -3.30
CA ILE A 61 13.01 2.72 -4.73
C ILE A 61 14.46 3.13 -5.02
N GLY A 62 15.01 4.07 -4.23
CA GLY A 62 16.38 4.52 -4.38
C GLY A 62 17.41 3.40 -4.24
N LEU A 63 17.23 2.54 -3.24
CA LEU A 63 18.09 1.39 -3.02
C LEU A 63 17.98 0.39 -4.19
N GLY A 64 16.79 0.15 -4.74
CA GLY A 64 16.57 -0.70 -5.90
C GLY A 64 17.30 -0.17 -7.14
N LEU A 65 17.21 1.14 -7.39
CA LEU A 65 17.92 1.79 -8.49
C LEU A 65 19.44 1.67 -8.33
N TYR A 66 19.96 1.92 -7.13
CA TYR A 66 21.39 1.81 -6.84
C TYR A 66 21.90 0.37 -6.98
N ALA A 67 21.17 -0.60 -6.48
CA ALA A 67 21.56 -2.02 -6.54
C ALA A 67 21.24 -2.70 -7.88
N GLY A 68 20.61 -2.02 -8.83
CA GLY A 68 20.19 -2.60 -10.12
C GLY A 68 19.08 -3.67 -10.00
N ILE A 69 18.29 -3.60 -8.92
CA ILE A 69 17.16 -4.51 -8.65
C ILE A 69 15.85 -3.81 -9.04
N SER A 70 14.78 -4.58 -9.22
CA SER A 70 13.45 -3.99 -9.46
C SER A 70 13.08 -2.98 -8.37
N PRO A 71 12.88 -1.68 -8.70
CA PRO A 71 12.58 -0.63 -7.72
C PRO A 71 11.29 -0.91 -6.93
N ILE A 72 10.32 -1.56 -7.56
CA ILE A 72 9.03 -1.89 -6.94
C ILE A 72 9.18 -2.98 -5.90
N LEU A 73 9.94 -4.04 -6.20
CA LEU A 73 10.20 -5.10 -5.25
C LEU A 73 10.97 -4.57 -4.04
N SER A 74 11.98 -3.73 -4.31
CA SER A 74 12.77 -3.07 -3.26
C SER A 74 11.91 -2.13 -2.41
N ALA A 75 11.00 -1.37 -3.04
CA ALA A 75 10.02 -0.54 -2.34
C ALA A 75 9.11 -1.37 -1.42
N ALA A 76 8.60 -2.51 -1.90
CA ALA A 76 7.74 -3.39 -1.11
C ALA A 76 8.48 -3.93 0.13
N VAL A 77 9.70 -4.44 -0.05
CA VAL A 77 10.51 -4.96 1.06
C VAL A 77 10.81 -3.85 2.07
N PHE A 78 11.25 -2.68 1.59
CA PHE A 78 11.60 -1.55 2.46
C PHE A 78 10.37 -1.02 3.20
N SER A 79 9.21 -0.95 2.55
CA SER A 79 7.95 -0.52 3.16
C SER A 79 7.50 -1.49 4.26
N VAL A 80 7.59 -2.81 4.03
CA VAL A 80 7.29 -3.82 5.05
C VAL A 80 8.25 -3.73 6.24
N LEU A 81 9.54 -3.57 5.98
CA LEU A 81 10.53 -3.37 7.04
C LEU A 81 10.27 -2.09 7.83
N SER A 82 9.90 -1.00 7.16
CA SER A 82 9.52 0.27 7.80
C SER A 82 8.26 0.10 8.65
N ALA A 83 7.24 -0.61 8.17
CA ALA A 83 6.02 -0.89 8.92
C ALA A 83 6.32 -1.69 10.20
N PHE A 84 7.17 -2.71 10.10
CA PHE A 84 7.63 -3.47 11.27
C PHE A 84 8.47 -2.60 12.23
N GLY A 85 9.29 -1.71 11.68
CA GLY A 85 10.06 -0.75 12.47
C GLY A 85 9.19 0.23 13.24
N VAL A 86 8.13 0.74 12.61
CA VAL A 86 7.12 1.60 13.25
C VAL A 86 6.48 0.87 14.43
N GLU A 87 6.00 -0.35 14.20
CA GLU A 87 5.35 -1.17 15.24
C GLU A 87 6.30 -1.49 16.39
N TRP A 88 7.55 -1.85 16.07
CA TRP A 88 8.57 -2.16 17.08
C TRP A 88 8.95 -0.92 17.91
N LEU A 89 9.14 0.23 17.25
CA LEU A 89 9.56 1.47 17.91
C LEU A 89 8.47 2.00 18.83
N SER A 90 7.22 1.96 18.37
CA SER A 90 6.05 2.35 19.14
C SER A 90 5.90 1.53 20.43
N LYS A 91 6.11 0.21 20.33
CA LYS A 91 5.97 -0.69 21.50
C LYS A 91 7.11 -0.61 22.51
N ARG A 92 8.37 -0.45 22.03
CA ARG A 92 9.54 -0.49 22.92
C ARG A 92 9.84 0.81 23.65
N LYS A 93 9.44 1.94 23.09
CA LYS A 93 9.83 3.27 23.58
C LYS A 93 8.66 4.07 24.18
N ASP A 94 7.49 3.47 24.34
CA ASP A 94 6.26 4.19 24.69
C ASP A 94 6.03 5.42 23.81
N MET A 95 6.54 5.33 22.56
CA MET A 95 6.45 6.41 21.59
C MET A 95 5.07 6.38 20.92
N ARG A 96 4.51 7.55 20.68
CA ARG A 96 3.27 7.64 19.89
C ARG A 96 3.50 7.09 18.47
N GLU A 97 2.54 6.32 17.98
CA GLU A 97 2.61 5.69 16.67
C GLU A 97 2.89 6.72 15.55
N ASP A 98 2.29 7.91 15.61
CA ASP A 98 2.54 9.01 14.66
C ASP A 98 4.00 9.47 14.65
N SER A 99 4.65 9.52 15.83
CA SER A 99 6.06 9.90 15.91
C SER A 99 6.98 8.83 15.33
N ALA A 100 6.67 7.55 15.55
CA ALA A 100 7.40 6.45 14.95
C ALA A 100 7.26 6.47 13.41
N ILE A 101 6.05 6.73 12.90
CA ILE A 101 5.79 6.88 11.46
C ILE A 101 6.64 8.03 10.89
N ALA A 102 6.70 9.19 11.56
CA ALA A 102 7.47 10.34 11.09
C ALA A 102 8.98 10.04 11.01
N VAL A 103 9.52 9.23 11.92
CA VAL A 103 10.93 8.78 11.86
C VAL A 103 11.19 7.95 10.61
N PHE A 104 10.35 6.95 10.32
CA PHE A 104 10.53 6.11 9.13
C PHE A 104 10.24 6.85 7.83
N TRP A 105 9.31 7.80 7.84
CA TRP A 105 9.06 8.71 6.72
C TRP A 105 10.32 9.48 6.33
N THR A 106 10.89 10.22 7.29
CA THR A 106 12.08 11.06 7.04
C THR A 106 13.31 10.23 6.67
N LEU A 107 13.51 9.10 7.36
CA LEU A 107 14.61 8.18 7.08
C LEU A 107 14.49 7.57 5.67
N GLY A 108 13.30 7.12 5.28
CA GLY A 108 13.08 6.55 3.95
C GLY A 108 13.31 7.58 2.84
N MET A 109 12.79 8.81 2.99
CA MET A 109 13.03 9.87 2.02
C MET A 109 14.53 10.22 1.92
N ALA A 110 15.22 10.36 3.05
CA ALA A 110 16.64 10.68 3.05
C ALA A 110 17.47 9.59 2.36
N LEU A 111 17.24 8.33 2.70
CA LEU A 111 17.92 7.19 2.06
C LEU A 111 17.57 7.10 0.57
N GLY A 112 16.32 7.31 0.20
CA GLY A 112 15.89 7.29 -1.21
C GLY A 112 16.64 8.31 -2.06
N ILE A 113 16.76 9.55 -1.57
CA ILE A 113 17.49 10.61 -2.25
C ILE A 113 18.99 10.23 -2.35
N ILE A 114 19.60 9.82 -1.25
CA ILE A 114 21.04 9.46 -1.23
C ILE A 114 21.34 8.35 -2.24
N PHE A 115 20.58 7.24 -2.23
CA PHE A 115 20.82 6.13 -3.14
C PHE A 115 20.54 6.48 -4.60
N THR A 116 19.57 7.35 -4.87
CA THR A 116 19.30 7.82 -6.23
C THR A 116 20.46 8.66 -6.77
N PHE A 117 21.04 9.54 -5.95
CA PHE A 117 22.23 10.32 -6.36
C PHE A 117 23.49 9.47 -6.51
N LEU A 118 23.59 8.36 -5.78
CA LEU A 118 24.69 7.40 -5.90
C LEU A 118 24.50 6.42 -7.08
N SER A 119 23.30 6.33 -7.66
CA SER A 119 23.02 5.45 -8.80
C SER A 119 23.81 5.91 -10.03
N PRO A 120 24.47 4.97 -10.73
CA PRO A 120 25.17 5.29 -11.97
C PRO A 120 24.17 5.58 -13.09
N GLY A 121 24.35 6.71 -13.80
CA GLY A 121 23.54 7.10 -14.96
C GLY A 121 22.60 8.27 -14.71
N PHE A 122 21.62 8.43 -15.60
CA PHE A 122 20.61 9.47 -15.47
C PHE A 122 19.62 9.06 -14.36
N ALA A 123 19.56 9.86 -13.30
CA ALA A 123 18.60 9.62 -12.22
C ALA A 123 17.18 9.82 -12.75
N PRO A 124 16.33 8.76 -12.79
CA PRO A 124 14.95 8.93 -13.19
C PRO A 124 14.23 9.79 -12.15
N ASP A 125 13.20 10.50 -12.60
CA ASP A 125 12.37 11.30 -11.72
C ASP A 125 11.67 10.38 -10.72
N LEU A 126 12.09 10.45 -9.45
CA LEU A 126 11.51 9.68 -8.36
C LEU A 126 10.03 9.98 -8.16
N SER A 127 9.58 11.18 -8.53
CA SER A 127 8.18 11.57 -8.42
C SER A 127 7.30 10.71 -9.33
N ALA A 128 7.80 10.29 -10.50
CA ALA A 128 7.08 9.40 -11.41
C ALA A 128 6.78 8.02 -10.81
N TYR A 129 7.62 7.54 -9.88
CA TYR A 129 7.36 6.29 -9.15
C TYR A 129 6.33 6.45 -8.04
N LEU A 130 6.19 7.65 -7.46
CA LEU A 130 5.21 7.92 -6.40
C LEU A 130 3.81 8.22 -6.92
N PHE A 131 3.75 8.99 -8.00
CA PHE A 131 2.46 9.42 -8.53
C PHE A 131 1.88 8.44 -9.54
N GLY A 132 2.63 7.37 -9.88
CA GLY A 132 2.17 6.32 -10.78
C GLY A 132 1.63 6.85 -12.11
N ASN A 133 0.98 6.00 -12.84
CA ASN A 133 0.20 6.40 -14.02
C ASN A 133 -0.83 5.29 -14.32
N ILE A 134 -2.08 5.58 -14.10
CA ILE A 134 -3.18 4.64 -14.33
C ILE A 134 -3.24 4.10 -15.76
N LEU A 135 -2.69 4.84 -16.74
CA LEU A 135 -2.67 4.44 -18.13
C LEU A 135 -1.58 3.42 -18.48
N THR A 136 -0.59 3.24 -17.57
CA THR A 136 0.53 2.32 -17.76
C THR A 136 0.37 1.01 -17.00
N ILE A 137 -0.80 0.74 -16.45
CA ILE A 137 -1.11 -0.48 -15.72
C ILE A 137 -0.94 -1.70 -16.61
N THR A 138 -0.12 -2.63 -16.19
CA THR A 138 0.12 -3.90 -16.89
C THR A 138 -0.78 -5.00 -16.33
N PHE A 139 -0.92 -6.10 -17.09
CA PHE A 139 -1.60 -7.29 -16.59
C PHE A 139 -0.96 -7.87 -15.33
N GLY A 140 0.38 -7.74 -15.20
CA GLY A 140 1.10 -8.15 -13.99
C GLY A 140 0.69 -7.37 -12.75
N ASP A 141 0.45 -6.07 -12.89
CA ASP A 141 -0.02 -5.22 -11.79
C ASP A 141 -1.44 -5.60 -11.35
N ILE A 142 -2.32 -5.88 -12.31
CA ILE A 142 -3.69 -6.37 -12.03
C ILE A 142 -3.65 -7.72 -11.32
N ALA A 143 -2.81 -8.64 -11.78
CA ALA A 143 -2.68 -9.96 -11.18
C ALA A 143 -2.14 -9.87 -9.73
N LEU A 144 -1.15 -9.00 -9.49
CA LEU A 144 -0.61 -8.75 -8.15
C LEU A 144 -1.67 -8.16 -7.23
N LEU A 145 -2.37 -7.13 -7.69
CA LEU A 145 -3.42 -6.47 -6.90
C LEU A 145 -4.62 -7.40 -6.67
N GLY A 146 -4.99 -8.20 -7.68
CA GLY A 146 -6.04 -9.21 -7.57
C GLY A 146 -5.68 -10.31 -6.57
N GLY A 147 -4.43 -10.78 -6.60
CA GLY A 147 -3.92 -11.73 -5.61
C GLY A 147 -3.92 -11.16 -4.19
N LEU A 148 -3.51 -9.90 -4.04
CA LEU A 148 -3.56 -9.20 -2.75
C LEU A 148 -5.01 -9.01 -2.26
N ALA A 149 -5.93 -8.62 -3.16
CA ALA A 149 -7.34 -8.48 -2.83
C ALA A 149 -7.95 -9.82 -2.35
N ALA A 150 -7.70 -10.90 -3.07
CA ALA A 150 -8.16 -12.23 -2.69
C ALA A 150 -7.59 -12.67 -1.34
N LEU A 151 -6.29 -12.44 -1.12
CA LEU A 151 -5.62 -12.76 0.15
C LEU A 151 -6.22 -11.95 1.32
N LEU A 152 -6.46 -10.65 1.12
CA LEU A 152 -7.07 -9.79 2.14
C LEU A 152 -8.51 -10.22 2.45
N ILE A 153 -9.32 -10.47 1.43
CA ILE A 153 -10.70 -10.93 1.61
C ILE A 153 -10.73 -12.25 2.40
N LEU A 154 -9.87 -13.20 2.03
CA LEU A 154 -9.73 -14.47 2.76
C LEU A 154 -9.29 -14.25 4.20
N PHE A 155 -8.22 -13.47 4.41
CA PHE A 155 -7.68 -13.22 5.75
C PHE A 155 -8.70 -12.53 6.65
N PHE A 156 -9.34 -11.45 6.17
CA PHE A 156 -10.36 -10.75 6.95
C PHE A 156 -11.62 -11.58 7.15
N SER A 157 -12.01 -12.44 6.21
CA SER A 157 -13.15 -13.33 6.37
C SER A 157 -12.93 -14.38 7.46
N PHE A 158 -11.75 -15.00 7.49
CA PHE A 158 -11.43 -16.04 8.48
C PHE A 158 -11.09 -15.45 9.87
N PHE A 159 -10.43 -14.32 9.91
CA PHE A 159 -9.90 -13.72 11.15
C PHE A 159 -10.64 -12.43 11.56
N LEU A 160 -11.87 -12.22 11.10
CA LEU A 160 -12.61 -10.99 11.38
C LEU A 160 -12.75 -10.71 12.87
N HIS A 161 -13.15 -11.72 13.68
CA HIS A 161 -13.33 -11.55 15.12
C HIS A 161 -12.01 -11.23 15.85
N PRO A 162 -10.92 -12.00 15.65
CA PRO A 162 -9.62 -11.64 16.19
C PRO A 162 -9.15 -10.22 15.78
N ILE A 163 -9.35 -9.83 14.54
CA ILE A 163 -8.97 -8.50 14.03
C ILE A 163 -9.76 -7.40 14.76
N ILE A 164 -11.07 -7.57 14.92
CA ILE A 164 -11.93 -6.63 15.66
C ILE A 164 -11.44 -6.51 17.10
N TYR A 165 -11.21 -7.62 17.79
CA TYR A 165 -10.77 -7.59 19.19
C TYR A 165 -9.41 -6.89 19.32
N VAL A 166 -8.44 -7.20 18.46
CA VAL A 166 -7.13 -6.53 18.46
C VAL A 166 -7.25 -5.04 18.12
N ALA A 167 -8.20 -4.67 17.24
CA ALA A 167 -8.38 -3.28 16.84
C ALA A 167 -8.99 -2.42 17.96
N PHE A 168 -9.96 -2.93 18.70
CA PHE A 168 -10.70 -2.16 19.71
C PHE A 168 -10.17 -2.32 21.13
N ASP A 169 -9.80 -3.55 21.54
CA ASP A 169 -9.35 -3.85 22.91
C ASP A 169 -8.26 -4.93 22.91
N ARG A 170 -7.02 -4.48 23.02
CA ARG A 170 -5.83 -5.34 23.06
C ARG A 170 -5.80 -6.24 24.30
N GLU A 171 -6.28 -5.74 25.44
CA GLU A 171 -6.25 -6.49 26.71
C GLU A 171 -7.31 -7.60 26.68
N PHE A 172 -8.50 -7.28 26.19
CA PHE A 172 -9.55 -8.27 25.94
C PHE A 172 -9.07 -9.34 24.96
N ALA A 173 -8.47 -8.95 23.83
CA ALA A 173 -7.94 -9.91 22.86
C ALA A 173 -6.92 -10.87 23.49
N ARG A 174 -6.02 -10.36 24.37
CA ARG A 174 -5.05 -11.19 25.12
C ARG A 174 -5.75 -12.14 26.09
N SER A 175 -6.80 -11.71 26.78
CA SER A 175 -7.56 -12.56 27.71
C SER A 175 -8.26 -13.72 27.00
N GLN A 176 -8.59 -13.55 25.71
CA GLN A 176 -9.13 -14.59 24.83
C GLN A 176 -8.07 -15.51 24.22
N GLY A 177 -6.79 -15.36 24.61
CA GLY A 177 -5.67 -16.17 24.10
C GLY A 177 -5.23 -15.81 22.68
N ILE A 178 -5.67 -14.65 22.14
CA ILE A 178 -5.29 -14.22 20.79
C ILE A 178 -3.85 -13.67 20.82
N PRO A 179 -2.96 -14.13 19.91
CA PRO A 179 -1.60 -13.63 19.81
C PRO A 179 -1.58 -12.20 19.20
N VAL A 180 -1.93 -11.20 19.98
CA VAL A 180 -2.11 -9.79 19.57
C VAL A 180 -0.92 -9.28 18.74
N GLN A 181 0.32 -9.55 19.20
CA GLN A 181 1.52 -9.09 18.50
C GLN A 181 1.61 -9.63 17.07
N THR A 182 1.31 -10.90 16.87
CA THR A 182 1.35 -11.53 15.54
C THR A 182 0.33 -10.88 14.61
N PHE A 183 -0.89 -10.66 15.09
CA PHE A 183 -1.93 -9.99 14.31
C PHE A 183 -1.53 -8.56 13.93
N GLU A 184 -0.95 -7.79 14.86
CA GLU A 184 -0.51 -6.42 14.59
C GLU A 184 0.59 -6.39 13.52
N TYR A 185 1.62 -7.25 13.60
CA TYR A 185 2.66 -7.33 12.57
C TYR A 185 2.13 -7.79 11.21
N VAL A 186 1.24 -8.78 11.17
CA VAL A 186 0.63 -9.25 9.92
C VAL A 186 -0.22 -8.14 9.28
N LEU A 187 -1.00 -7.42 10.06
CA LEU A 187 -1.82 -6.31 9.57
C LEU A 187 -0.95 -5.13 9.10
N MET A 188 0.16 -4.83 9.79
CA MET A 188 1.15 -3.84 9.34
C MET A 188 1.79 -4.24 8.01
N MET A 189 2.10 -5.53 7.82
CA MET A 189 2.59 -6.04 6.53
C MET A 189 1.55 -5.84 5.42
N PHE A 190 0.28 -6.15 5.67
CA PHE A 190 -0.79 -5.93 4.69
C PHE A 190 -0.98 -4.45 4.36
N ILE A 191 -0.90 -3.55 5.34
CA ILE A 191 -0.92 -2.10 5.10
C ILE A 191 0.21 -1.70 4.16
N ALA A 192 1.45 -2.11 4.45
CA ALA A 192 2.61 -1.77 3.64
C ALA A 192 2.50 -2.30 2.20
N LEU A 193 2.11 -3.56 2.03
CA LEU A 193 1.92 -4.17 0.70
C LEU A 193 0.80 -3.48 -0.08
N THR A 194 -0.31 -3.14 0.58
CA THR A 194 -1.42 -2.41 -0.04
C THR A 194 -0.98 -1.05 -0.55
N ILE A 195 -0.26 -0.29 0.27
CA ILE A 195 0.22 1.04 -0.09
C ILE A 195 1.13 0.94 -1.32
N VAL A 196 2.11 0.03 -1.32
CA VAL A 196 3.05 -0.10 -2.46
C VAL A 196 2.34 -0.61 -3.71
N ALA A 197 1.40 -1.55 -3.59
CA ALA A 197 0.63 -2.02 -4.74
C ALA A 197 -0.25 -0.92 -5.34
N CYS A 198 -0.82 -0.03 -4.51
CA CYS A 198 -1.65 1.08 -4.96
C CYS A 198 -0.84 2.26 -5.51
N LEU A 199 0.44 2.41 -5.13
CA LEU A 199 1.31 3.48 -5.67
C LEU A 199 1.41 3.46 -7.20
N ARG A 200 1.30 2.31 -7.83
CA ARG A 200 1.32 2.20 -9.30
C ARG A 200 -0.02 2.53 -9.96
N MET A 201 -1.10 2.59 -9.18
CA MET A 201 -2.47 2.75 -9.68
C MET A 201 -2.96 4.20 -9.61
N VAL A 202 -2.25 5.04 -8.90
CA VAL A 202 -2.56 6.46 -8.72
C VAL A 202 -1.72 7.29 -9.66
#